data_491f7ce931181d4225b8c441b4a6355a
#
_entry.id   491f7ce931181d4225b8c441b4a6355a
#
_cell.length_a   1.000
_cell.length_b   1.000
_cell.length_c   1.000
_cell.angle_alpha   90.00
_cell.angle_beta   90.00
_cell.angle_gamma   90.00
#
_symmetry.space_group_name_H-M   'P 1'
#
loop_
_entity.id
_entity.type
_entity.pdbx_description
1 polymer ?
#
loop_
_entity_poly.entity_id
_entity_poly.type
_entity_poly.pdbx_seq_one_letter_code
_entity_poly.pdbx_strand_id
1 'polypeptide(L)'
;MSSKASTSIPLSYATVSLGPPSTTSTIPLPQKLSALHLAGFNGIELGFPDLLAYACTLHNRDVSENDYDALRIAAAEVKKLCIAHSLEILMLQPFSNFEGWPRGSEEREDAFERAKGWISIMEACGTSMLQVGSSDTPLEKMAPSDSRPDSEQGRGPRAYIVADLRELADLLGAKGFRLAYENWCWSSHAPNWKDVWDIVRAVDRDNIGLCLDTFQSAGGEWGDPTTSSGRIEDTVTNEKELSQMFEASMAELAATIPPEKIYLLQISDAYIPLDGEGRPRPLEKGVVDGTAPRGRWSHDYRPMPYDGGYLPIEAVGNAVLKTGFRGWFSVEIFDGGADGRGKEYELKEFAGNAKNAVEKFIERCLPA
;
A
#
# COMPACT_ATOMS: atom_id res chain seq x y z
N MET A 1 -35.61 19.68 -11.07
CA MET A 1 -34.91 18.80 -10.14
C MET A 1 -33.80 18.12 -10.95
N SER A 2 -32.59 18.70 -10.88
CA SER A 2 -31.44 18.13 -11.59
C SER A 2 -30.92 16.96 -10.74
N SER A 3 -31.04 15.74 -11.22
CA SER A 3 -30.37 14.58 -10.61
C SER A 3 -28.86 14.80 -10.73
N LYS A 4 -28.21 15.19 -9.63
CA LYS A 4 -26.75 15.03 -9.52
C LYS A 4 -26.51 13.53 -9.73
N ALA A 5 -25.94 13.16 -10.87
CA ALA A 5 -25.34 11.85 -11.03
C ALA A 5 -24.26 11.75 -9.95
N SER A 6 -24.55 11.00 -8.90
CA SER A 6 -23.55 10.55 -7.93
C SER A 6 -22.61 9.65 -8.73
N THR A 7 -21.47 10.18 -9.16
CA THR A 7 -20.37 9.35 -9.61
C THR A 7 -19.95 8.53 -8.41
N SER A 8 -20.43 7.29 -8.32
CA SER A 8 -20.05 6.38 -7.26
C SER A 8 -18.54 6.16 -7.35
N ILE A 9 -17.81 6.42 -6.26
CA ILE A 9 -16.38 6.11 -6.15
C ILE A 9 -16.23 4.59 -6.32
N PRO A 10 -15.40 4.11 -7.26
CA PRO A 10 -15.21 2.68 -7.44
C PRO A 10 -14.44 2.08 -6.27
N LEU A 11 -14.83 0.87 -5.85
CA LEU A 11 -14.24 0.17 -4.71
C LEU A 11 -13.46 -1.06 -5.14
N SER A 12 -12.26 -1.22 -4.60
CA SER A 12 -11.40 -2.39 -4.78
C SER A 12 -10.94 -2.96 -3.44
N TYR A 13 -10.29 -4.11 -3.51
CA TYR A 13 -9.76 -4.81 -2.33
C TYR A 13 -8.40 -5.43 -2.68
N ALA A 14 -7.40 -5.27 -1.81
CA ALA A 14 -6.10 -5.92 -1.93
C ALA A 14 -6.22 -7.41 -1.57
N THR A 15 -6.03 -8.32 -2.52
CA THR A 15 -6.27 -9.75 -2.29
C THR A 15 -5.41 -10.35 -1.19
N VAL A 16 -4.18 -9.84 -1.00
CA VAL A 16 -3.26 -10.25 0.08
C VAL A 16 -3.83 -9.99 1.47
N SER A 17 -4.71 -9.02 1.59
CA SER A 17 -5.30 -8.60 2.87
C SER A 17 -6.68 -9.21 3.14
N LEU A 18 -7.21 -10.04 2.24
CA LEU A 18 -8.44 -10.79 2.47
C LEU A 18 -8.11 -12.19 2.95
N GLY A 19 -8.08 -12.35 4.25
CA GLY A 19 -7.69 -13.54 4.97
C GLY A 19 -6.96 -13.17 6.26
N PRO A 20 -6.83 -14.12 7.20
CA PRO A 20 -6.05 -13.86 8.41
C PRO A 20 -4.59 -13.55 8.02
N PRO A 21 -3.92 -12.62 8.71
CA PRO A 21 -2.53 -12.26 8.45
C PRO A 21 -1.55 -13.35 8.94
N SER A 22 -1.91 -14.60 8.79
CA SER A 22 -1.13 -15.76 9.22
C SER A 22 -0.53 -16.45 7.99
N THR A 23 0.74 -16.78 8.08
CA THR A 23 1.48 -17.56 7.07
C THR A 23 1.00 -19.00 6.93
N THR A 24 0.15 -19.50 7.83
CA THR A 24 -0.27 -20.90 7.91
C THR A 24 -1.61 -21.20 7.23
N SER A 25 -2.42 -20.19 6.89
CA SER A 25 -3.72 -20.39 6.27
C SER A 25 -3.84 -19.53 5.02
N THR A 26 -3.49 -20.08 3.86
CA THR A 26 -3.70 -19.41 2.57
C THR A 26 -5.09 -19.74 2.04
N ILE A 27 -6.00 -18.76 2.08
CA ILE A 27 -7.28 -18.89 1.38
C ILE A 27 -7.02 -18.85 -0.12
N PRO A 28 -7.50 -19.84 -0.90
CA PRO A 28 -7.28 -19.89 -2.33
C PRO A 28 -7.82 -18.64 -3.03
N LEU A 29 -7.05 -18.05 -3.94
CA LEU A 29 -7.42 -16.83 -4.67
C LEU A 29 -8.82 -16.90 -5.33
N PRO A 30 -9.26 -18.00 -5.96
CA PRO A 30 -10.62 -18.07 -6.53
C PRO A 30 -11.73 -17.89 -5.48
N GLN A 31 -11.50 -18.32 -4.23
CA GLN A 31 -12.47 -18.12 -3.14
C GLN A 31 -12.50 -16.64 -2.71
N LYS A 32 -11.34 -15.98 -2.65
CA LYS A 32 -11.24 -14.54 -2.39
C LYS A 32 -12.00 -13.74 -3.45
N LEU A 33 -11.78 -14.02 -4.74
CA LEU A 33 -12.46 -13.35 -5.85
C LEU A 33 -13.98 -13.54 -5.78
N SER A 34 -14.45 -14.75 -5.47
CA SER A 34 -15.87 -15.01 -5.29
C SER A 34 -16.47 -14.21 -4.13
N ALA A 35 -15.78 -14.11 -2.99
CA ALA A 35 -16.25 -13.35 -1.83
C ALA A 35 -16.33 -11.85 -2.15
N LEU A 36 -15.34 -11.29 -2.83
CA LEU A 36 -15.29 -9.87 -3.21
C LEU A 36 -16.41 -9.52 -4.24
N HIS A 37 -16.62 -10.38 -5.22
CA HIS A 37 -17.73 -10.22 -6.16
C HIS A 37 -19.08 -10.21 -5.43
N LEU A 38 -19.31 -11.20 -4.55
CA LEU A 38 -20.57 -11.29 -3.79
C LEU A 38 -20.78 -10.10 -2.84
N ALA A 39 -19.70 -9.53 -2.30
CA ALA A 39 -19.75 -8.30 -1.51
C ALA A 39 -20.01 -7.04 -2.36
N GLY A 40 -19.86 -7.11 -3.67
CA GLY A 40 -20.11 -6.00 -4.60
C GLY A 40 -18.94 -5.04 -4.77
N PHE A 41 -17.71 -5.51 -4.65
CA PHE A 41 -16.52 -4.77 -5.07
C PHE A 41 -16.46 -4.69 -6.61
N ASN A 42 -15.81 -3.63 -7.11
CA ASN A 42 -15.67 -3.38 -8.56
C ASN A 42 -14.32 -3.91 -9.08
N GLY A 43 -13.32 -4.07 -8.23
CA GLY A 43 -12.00 -4.51 -8.63
C GLY A 43 -11.17 -5.05 -7.47
N ILE A 44 -9.94 -5.44 -7.83
CA ILE A 44 -8.95 -5.95 -6.90
C ILE A 44 -7.58 -5.31 -7.15
N GLU A 45 -6.79 -5.24 -6.10
CA GLU A 45 -5.35 -5.19 -6.21
C GLU A 45 -4.85 -6.64 -6.15
N LEU A 46 -4.19 -7.11 -7.21
CA LEU A 46 -3.68 -8.47 -7.23
C LEU A 46 -2.38 -8.56 -6.43
N GLY A 47 -2.43 -9.28 -5.32
CA GLY A 47 -1.25 -9.57 -4.53
C GLY A 47 -0.34 -10.61 -5.18
N PHE A 48 0.94 -10.32 -5.30
CA PHE A 48 1.93 -11.25 -5.83
C PHE A 48 1.99 -12.57 -5.03
N PRO A 49 1.94 -12.58 -3.68
CA PRO A 49 1.88 -13.83 -2.91
C PRO A 49 0.66 -14.70 -3.26
N ASP A 50 -0.50 -14.10 -3.49
CA ASP A 50 -1.70 -14.84 -3.92
C ASP A 50 -1.56 -15.41 -5.33
N LEU A 51 -0.97 -14.64 -6.25
CA LEU A 51 -0.66 -15.12 -7.59
C LEU A 51 0.32 -16.29 -7.57
N LEU A 52 1.37 -16.20 -6.75
CA LEU A 52 2.38 -17.25 -6.59
C LEU A 52 1.76 -18.54 -6.02
N ALA A 53 0.95 -18.42 -4.97
CA ALA A 53 0.23 -19.56 -4.38
C ALA A 53 -0.75 -20.20 -5.39
N TYR A 54 -1.43 -19.36 -6.17
CA TYR A 54 -2.30 -19.84 -7.24
C TYR A 54 -1.51 -20.54 -8.35
N ALA A 55 -0.34 -20.02 -8.75
CA ALA A 55 0.55 -20.66 -9.71
C ALA A 55 1.03 -22.03 -9.23
N CYS A 56 1.44 -22.17 -7.96
CA CYS A 56 1.80 -23.47 -7.37
C CYS A 56 0.63 -24.47 -7.48
N THR A 57 -0.57 -24.03 -7.17
CA THR A 57 -1.77 -24.87 -7.27
C THR A 57 -2.07 -25.26 -8.72
N LEU A 58 -2.03 -24.30 -9.65
CA LEU A 58 -2.33 -24.52 -11.07
C LEU A 58 -1.37 -25.49 -11.73
N HIS A 59 -0.08 -25.37 -11.42
CA HIS A 59 0.98 -26.21 -11.99
C HIS A 59 1.21 -27.50 -11.20
N ASN A 60 0.54 -27.67 -10.05
CA ASN A 60 0.72 -28.80 -9.14
C ASN A 60 2.20 -29.06 -8.79
N ARG A 61 2.94 -27.98 -8.54
CA ARG A 61 4.35 -27.98 -8.12
C ARG A 61 4.70 -26.67 -7.43
N ASP A 62 5.83 -26.64 -6.75
CA ASP A 62 6.40 -25.38 -6.27
C ASP A 62 6.82 -24.52 -7.48
N VAL A 63 6.40 -23.25 -7.45
CA VAL A 63 6.75 -22.23 -8.44
C VAL A 63 7.62 -21.18 -7.73
N SER A 64 8.80 -20.92 -8.31
CA SER A 64 9.69 -19.87 -7.82
C SER A 64 9.14 -18.48 -8.18
N GLU A 65 9.44 -17.48 -7.36
CA GLU A 65 9.10 -16.06 -7.63
C GLU A 65 9.70 -15.54 -8.95
N ASN A 66 10.71 -16.19 -9.46
CA ASN A 66 11.38 -15.87 -10.73
C ASN A 66 10.96 -16.80 -11.89
N ASP A 67 10.04 -17.72 -11.68
CA ASP A 67 9.47 -18.55 -12.75
C ASP A 67 8.38 -17.78 -13.50
N TYR A 68 8.81 -16.75 -14.23
CA TYR A 68 7.90 -15.84 -14.92
C TYR A 68 7.03 -16.52 -15.97
N ASP A 69 7.45 -17.63 -16.53
CA ASP A 69 6.63 -18.39 -17.49
C ASP A 69 5.42 -19.02 -16.78
N ALA A 70 5.64 -19.68 -15.65
CA ALA A 70 4.54 -20.23 -14.85
C ALA A 70 3.64 -19.14 -14.28
N LEU A 71 4.23 -18.04 -13.80
CA LEU A 71 3.49 -16.89 -13.26
C LEU A 71 2.62 -16.19 -14.31
N ARG A 72 3.11 -16.04 -15.55
CA ARG A 72 2.33 -15.48 -16.65
C ARG A 72 1.13 -16.35 -17.03
N ILE A 73 1.29 -17.67 -17.03
CA ILE A 73 0.18 -18.61 -17.28
C ILE A 73 -0.86 -18.45 -16.17
N ALA A 74 -0.43 -18.44 -14.91
CA ALA A 74 -1.34 -18.24 -13.77
C ALA A 74 -2.03 -16.87 -13.84
N ALA A 75 -1.30 -15.80 -14.16
CA ALA A 75 -1.86 -14.44 -14.30
C ALA A 75 -2.94 -14.35 -15.39
N ALA A 76 -2.75 -15.05 -16.51
CA ALA A 76 -3.77 -15.14 -17.56
C ALA A 76 -5.04 -15.89 -17.11
N GLU A 77 -4.90 -16.92 -16.28
CA GLU A 77 -6.06 -17.60 -15.66
C GLU A 77 -6.75 -16.70 -14.62
N VAL A 78 -6.00 -15.98 -13.77
CA VAL A 78 -6.56 -15.00 -12.83
C VAL A 78 -7.37 -13.93 -13.57
N LYS A 79 -6.89 -13.44 -14.72
CA LYS A 79 -7.66 -12.54 -15.58
C LYS A 79 -9.02 -13.10 -15.97
N LYS A 80 -9.07 -14.37 -16.37
CA LYS A 80 -10.34 -15.04 -16.74
C LYS A 80 -11.27 -15.15 -15.53
N LEU A 81 -10.74 -15.49 -14.36
CA LEU A 81 -11.52 -15.54 -13.13
C LEU A 81 -12.07 -14.17 -12.76
N CYS A 82 -11.29 -13.11 -12.85
CA CYS A 82 -11.75 -11.74 -12.58
C CYS A 82 -12.85 -11.31 -13.55
N ILE A 83 -12.69 -11.60 -14.85
CA ILE A 83 -13.74 -11.33 -15.86
C ILE A 83 -15.04 -12.07 -15.50
N ALA A 84 -14.96 -13.36 -15.12
CA ALA A 84 -16.12 -14.15 -14.74
C ALA A 84 -16.85 -13.60 -13.49
N HIS A 85 -16.12 -12.92 -12.62
CA HIS A 85 -16.64 -12.26 -11.42
C HIS A 85 -16.92 -10.76 -11.62
N SER A 86 -16.78 -10.21 -12.84
CA SER A 86 -16.93 -8.76 -13.10
C SER A 86 -16.03 -7.87 -12.23
N LEU A 87 -14.82 -8.33 -11.93
CA LEU A 87 -13.79 -7.62 -11.17
C LEU A 87 -12.71 -7.09 -12.11
N GLU A 88 -12.32 -5.83 -11.96
CA GLU A 88 -11.16 -5.25 -12.63
C GLU A 88 -9.88 -5.59 -11.82
N ILE A 89 -8.78 -5.90 -12.50
CA ILE A 89 -7.47 -6.00 -11.85
C ILE A 89 -6.82 -4.62 -11.94
N LEU A 90 -6.94 -3.86 -10.85
CA LEU A 90 -6.48 -2.48 -10.76
C LEU A 90 -4.96 -2.36 -10.85
N MET A 91 -4.25 -3.17 -10.06
CA MET A 91 -2.79 -3.17 -10.04
C MET A 91 -2.21 -4.50 -9.56
N LEU A 92 -0.91 -4.69 -9.79
CA LEU A 92 -0.09 -5.74 -9.19
C LEU A 92 0.73 -5.14 -8.04
N GLN A 93 0.76 -5.82 -6.87
CA GLN A 93 1.38 -5.33 -5.63
C GLN A 93 1.79 -6.48 -4.70
N PRO A 94 2.62 -6.24 -3.64
CA PRO A 94 3.52 -5.10 -3.48
C PRO A 94 4.85 -5.35 -4.18
N PHE A 95 5.39 -4.37 -4.88
CA PHE A 95 6.75 -4.44 -5.43
C PHE A 95 7.70 -3.69 -4.49
N SER A 96 8.47 -4.43 -3.72
CA SER A 96 9.33 -3.91 -2.65
C SER A 96 10.81 -3.94 -3.01
N ASN A 97 11.61 -3.19 -2.25
CA ASN A 97 13.09 -3.18 -2.33
C ASN A 97 13.60 -2.96 -3.76
N PHE A 98 13.01 -1.98 -4.45
CA PHE A 98 13.35 -1.71 -5.84
C PHE A 98 14.44 -0.63 -5.97
N GLU A 99 14.25 0.51 -5.32
CA GLU A 99 15.01 1.73 -5.59
C GLU A 99 16.16 1.99 -4.60
N GLY A 100 17.14 2.78 -5.07
CA GLY A 100 18.21 3.33 -4.24
C GLY A 100 19.47 2.48 -4.15
N TRP A 101 19.57 1.39 -4.87
CA TRP A 101 20.75 0.52 -4.88
C TRP A 101 21.94 1.18 -5.59
N PRO A 102 23.19 0.86 -5.20
CA PRO A 102 24.39 1.34 -5.88
C PRO A 102 24.40 0.96 -7.37
N ARG A 103 24.86 1.88 -8.22
CA ARG A 103 25.01 1.60 -9.65
C ARG A 103 25.99 0.45 -9.89
N GLY A 104 25.56 -0.58 -10.65
CA GLY A 104 26.33 -1.78 -10.95
C GLY A 104 26.39 -2.80 -9.81
N SER A 105 25.56 -2.65 -8.78
CA SER A 105 25.40 -3.68 -7.75
C SER A 105 24.48 -4.81 -8.25
N GLU A 106 24.67 -6.00 -7.73
CA GLU A 106 23.84 -7.18 -8.01
C GLU A 106 22.38 -6.94 -7.60
N GLU A 107 22.16 -6.26 -6.48
CA GLU A 107 20.81 -5.94 -5.97
C GLU A 107 20.05 -5.04 -6.95
N ARG A 108 20.74 -4.06 -7.57
CA ARG A 108 20.11 -3.22 -8.58
C ARG A 108 19.77 -4.00 -9.85
N GLU A 109 20.69 -4.82 -10.31
CA GLU A 109 20.46 -5.68 -11.49
C GLU A 109 19.28 -6.62 -11.25
N ASP A 110 19.23 -7.28 -10.08
CA ASP A 110 18.10 -8.12 -9.67
C ASP A 110 16.78 -7.33 -9.62
N ALA A 111 16.77 -6.14 -9.03
CA ALA A 111 15.58 -5.32 -8.95
C ALA A 111 14.99 -4.99 -10.34
N PHE A 112 15.85 -4.69 -11.32
CA PHE A 112 15.41 -4.42 -12.69
C PHE A 112 15.00 -5.69 -13.47
N GLU A 113 15.65 -6.82 -13.24
CA GLU A 113 15.21 -8.11 -13.81
C GLU A 113 13.86 -8.53 -13.24
N ARG A 114 13.64 -8.38 -11.93
CA ARG A 114 12.33 -8.58 -11.32
C ARG A 114 11.27 -7.66 -11.95
N ALA A 115 11.59 -6.37 -12.14
CA ALA A 115 10.67 -5.43 -12.76
C ALA A 115 10.24 -5.88 -14.18
N LYS A 116 11.17 -6.35 -15.00
CA LYS A 116 10.86 -6.90 -16.34
C LYS A 116 9.95 -8.12 -16.25
N GLY A 117 10.22 -9.01 -15.30
CA GLY A 117 9.37 -10.19 -15.04
C GLY A 117 7.95 -9.77 -14.63
N TRP A 118 7.82 -8.81 -13.71
CA TRP A 118 6.53 -8.32 -13.26
C TRP A 118 5.75 -7.58 -14.35
N ILE A 119 6.42 -6.83 -15.22
CA ILE A 119 5.80 -6.22 -16.41
C ILE A 119 5.17 -7.32 -17.30
N SER A 120 5.84 -8.46 -17.49
CA SER A 120 5.29 -9.58 -18.26
C SER A 120 4.07 -10.23 -17.59
N ILE A 121 4.03 -10.27 -16.26
CA ILE A 121 2.85 -10.71 -15.47
C ILE A 121 1.69 -9.73 -15.65
N MET A 122 1.97 -8.43 -15.58
CA MET A 122 0.96 -7.37 -15.78
C MET A 122 0.31 -7.46 -17.17
N GLU A 123 1.11 -7.68 -18.22
CA GLU A 123 0.59 -7.92 -19.58
C GLU A 123 -0.36 -9.13 -19.60
N ALA A 124 0.01 -10.22 -18.94
CA ALA A 124 -0.78 -11.46 -18.91
C ALA A 124 -2.09 -11.30 -18.12
N CYS A 125 -2.07 -10.68 -16.92
CA CYS A 125 -3.29 -10.45 -16.15
C CYS A 125 -4.12 -9.25 -16.65
N GLY A 126 -3.52 -8.38 -17.48
CA GLY A 126 -4.22 -7.24 -18.10
C GLY A 126 -4.35 -6.02 -17.19
N THR A 127 -3.54 -5.92 -16.13
CA THR A 127 -3.44 -4.67 -15.36
C THR A 127 -2.42 -3.72 -16.00
N SER A 128 -2.60 -2.42 -15.78
CA SER A 128 -1.70 -1.39 -16.29
C SER A 128 -1.00 -0.61 -15.17
N MET A 129 -1.08 -1.07 -13.92
CA MET A 129 -0.51 -0.35 -12.79
C MET A 129 0.33 -1.28 -11.91
N LEU A 130 1.54 -0.83 -11.57
CA LEU A 130 2.45 -1.44 -10.61
C LEU A 130 2.50 -0.57 -9.35
N GLN A 131 2.25 -1.16 -8.18
CA GLN A 131 2.51 -0.46 -6.92
C GLN A 131 3.94 -0.77 -6.47
N VAL A 132 4.68 0.28 -6.11
CA VAL A 132 6.02 0.21 -5.52
C VAL A 132 5.97 0.85 -4.14
N GLY A 133 6.27 0.07 -3.11
CA GLY A 133 6.42 0.59 -1.75
C GLY A 133 7.79 1.23 -1.55
N SER A 134 7.85 2.39 -0.89
CA SER A 134 9.12 3.04 -0.57
C SER A 134 9.97 2.12 0.30
N SER A 135 11.20 1.87 -0.13
CA SER A 135 12.06 0.85 0.47
C SER A 135 12.38 1.12 1.95
N ASP A 136 12.41 0.05 2.75
CA ASP A 136 12.95 0.04 4.11
C ASP A 136 14.42 -0.45 4.16
N THR A 137 15.05 -0.61 3.02
CA THR A 137 16.48 -0.91 2.91
C THR A 137 17.28 0.09 3.74
N PRO A 138 18.13 -0.36 4.67
CA PRO A 138 18.96 0.53 5.48
C PRO A 138 19.78 1.50 4.63
N LEU A 139 19.81 2.77 5.02
CA LEU A 139 20.46 3.84 4.24
C LEU A 139 21.93 3.55 3.92
N GLU A 140 22.62 2.82 4.80
CA GLU A 140 24.03 2.41 4.61
C GLU A 140 24.22 1.37 3.50
N LYS A 141 23.17 0.67 3.09
CA LYS A 141 23.15 -0.27 1.96
C LYS A 141 22.72 0.40 0.66
N MET A 142 22.10 1.57 0.74
CA MET A 142 21.76 2.36 -0.43
C MET A 142 23.02 2.97 -1.05
N ALA A 143 22.89 3.50 -2.25
CA ALA A 143 23.98 4.19 -2.93
C ALA A 143 24.57 5.27 -2.04
N PRO A 144 25.91 5.31 -1.85
CA PRO A 144 26.56 6.23 -0.95
C PRO A 144 26.23 7.68 -1.32
N SER A 145 25.92 8.49 -0.30
CA SER A 145 25.97 9.93 -0.48
C SER A 145 27.42 10.27 -0.77
N ASP A 146 27.75 10.62 -2.02
CA ASP A 146 29.01 11.28 -2.31
C ASP A 146 29.03 12.57 -1.48
N SER A 147 29.77 12.51 -0.36
CA SER A 147 29.87 13.57 0.64
C SER A 147 30.73 14.75 0.15
N ARG A 148 30.65 15.09 -1.16
CA ARG A 148 31.21 16.32 -1.68
C ARG A 148 30.14 17.39 -1.68
N PRO A 149 30.30 18.46 -0.88
CA PRO A 149 29.34 19.55 -0.83
C PRO A 149 29.18 20.33 -2.15
N ASP A 150 30.06 20.10 -3.13
CA ASP A 150 30.24 20.93 -4.32
C ASP A 150 29.73 20.34 -5.63
N SER A 151 28.96 19.23 -5.62
CA SER A 151 28.34 18.78 -6.86
C SER A 151 26.96 19.41 -7.02
N GLU A 152 26.84 20.41 -7.90
CA GLU A 152 25.58 21.03 -8.36
C GLU A 152 24.55 20.06 -8.95
N GLN A 153 24.78 18.75 -8.85
CA GLN A 153 23.90 17.68 -9.29
C GLN A 153 23.77 16.66 -8.15
N GLY A 154 22.91 16.96 -7.17
CA GLY A 154 22.50 16.12 -6.06
C GLY A 154 22.80 14.62 -6.14
N ARG A 155 24.03 14.19 -5.74
CA ARG A 155 24.46 12.78 -5.74
C ARG A 155 24.30 12.15 -4.36
N GLY A 156 23.19 12.42 -3.68
CA GLY A 156 22.83 11.71 -2.46
C GLY A 156 21.96 10.48 -2.78
N PRO A 157 21.65 9.64 -1.79
CA PRO A 157 20.75 8.48 -1.95
C PRO A 157 19.48 8.84 -2.72
N ARG A 158 18.89 10.01 -2.47
CA ARG A 158 17.68 10.50 -3.15
C ARG A 158 17.85 10.64 -4.67
N ALA A 159 19.02 11.02 -5.17
CA ALA A 159 19.26 11.12 -6.62
C ALA A 159 19.24 9.74 -7.30
N TYR A 160 19.73 8.70 -6.63
CA TYR A 160 19.68 7.33 -7.11
C TYR A 160 18.25 6.78 -7.08
N ILE A 161 17.52 7.03 -6.00
CA ILE A 161 16.11 6.68 -5.86
C ILE A 161 15.29 7.28 -7.02
N VAL A 162 15.41 8.57 -7.24
CA VAL A 162 14.72 9.27 -8.34
C VAL A 162 15.13 8.73 -9.71
N ALA A 163 16.40 8.41 -9.92
CA ALA A 163 16.88 7.86 -11.19
C ALA A 163 16.37 6.44 -11.44
N ASP A 164 16.31 5.59 -10.41
CA ASP A 164 15.80 4.22 -10.52
C ASP A 164 14.29 4.21 -10.80
N LEU A 165 13.52 5.02 -10.06
CA LEU A 165 12.07 5.15 -10.31
C LEU A 165 11.77 5.78 -11.67
N ARG A 166 12.62 6.69 -12.17
CA ARG A 166 12.48 7.25 -13.53
C ARG A 166 12.70 6.18 -14.59
N GLU A 167 13.75 5.37 -14.44
CA GLU A 167 14.04 4.26 -15.36
C GLU A 167 12.91 3.22 -15.34
N LEU A 168 12.36 2.90 -14.16
CA LEU A 168 11.19 2.02 -14.05
C LEU A 168 9.95 2.64 -14.70
N ALA A 169 9.69 3.92 -14.48
CA ALA A 169 8.57 4.62 -15.11
C ALA A 169 8.70 4.62 -16.63
N ASP A 170 9.92 4.77 -17.17
CA ASP A 170 10.19 4.69 -18.61
C ASP A 170 9.94 3.28 -19.16
N LEU A 171 10.36 2.23 -18.45
CA LEU A 171 10.08 0.82 -18.81
C LEU A 171 8.58 0.53 -18.82
N LEU A 172 7.85 0.96 -17.79
CA LEU A 172 6.40 0.82 -17.68
C LEU A 172 5.69 1.65 -18.77
N GLY A 173 6.14 2.88 -19.00
CA GLY A 173 5.59 3.79 -20.00
C GLY A 173 5.70 3.26 -21.44
N ALA A 174 6.76 2.51 -21.76
CA ALA A 174 6.91 1.84 -23.04
C ALA A 174 5.79 0.82 -23.33
N LYS A 175 5.09 0.36 -22.30
CA LYS A 175 3.92 -0.53 -22.38
C LYS A 175 2.59 0.19 -22.15
N GLY A 176 2.59 1.50 -21.92
CA GLY A 176 1.42 2.26 -21.52
C GLY A 176 1.00 2.03 -20.07
N PHE A 177 1.91 1.55 -19.23
CA PHE A 177 1.68 1.24 -17.82
C PHE A 177 2.08 2.40 -16.91
N ARG A 178 1.54 2.37 -15.69
CA ARG A 178 1.73 3.40 -14.66
C ARG A 178 2.44 2.81 -13.45
N LEU A 179 3.13 3.68 -12.73
CA LEU A 179 3.79 3.40 -11.46
C LEU A 179 3.04 4.14 -10.33
N ALA A 180 2.47 3.41 -9.39
CA ALA A 180 1.90 3.95 -8.15
C ALA A 180 2.93 3.82 -7.04
N TYR A 181 3.50 4.95 -6.58
CA TYR A 181 4.52 4.97 -5.53
C TYR A 181 3.88 5.25 -4.18
N GLU A 182 4.15 4.39 -3.20
CA GLU A 182 3.53 4.43 -1.88
C GLU A 182 4.56 4.72 -0.80
N ASN A 183 4.21 5.60 0.16
CA ASN A 183 4.98 5.72 1.39
C ASN A 183 4.64 4.57 2.34
N TRP A 184 5.66 3.76 2.66
CA TRP A 184 5.56 2.89 3.83
C TRP A 184 6.06 3.64 5.05
N CYS A 185 5.25 3.76 6.10
CA CYS A 185 5.59 4.55 7.28
C CYS A 185 6.80 4.01 8.08
N TRP A 186 7.39 2.90 7.66
CA TRP A 186 8.67 2.36 8.12
C TRP A 186 9.79 2.47 7.08
N SER A 187 9.56 3.15 5.97
CA SER A 187 10.58 3.42 4.96
C SER A 187 11.79 4.13 5.55
N SER A 188 12.96 3.79 5.06
CA SER A 188 14.22 4.42 5.48
C SER A 188 14.45 5.81 4.90
N HIS A 189 13.71 6.20 3.84
CA HIS A 189 13.96 7.43 3.09
C HIS A 189 12.70 8.23 2.72
N ALA A 190 11.54 7.62 2.72
CA ALA A 190 10.28 8.28 2.33
C ALA A 190 9.09 7.75 3.15
N PRO A 191 9.07 7.97 4.50
CA PRO A 191 8.07 7.40 5.39
C PRO A 191 6.72 8.13 5.39
N ASN A 192 6.59 9.28 4.74
CA ASN A 192 5.37 10.07 4.70
C ASN A 192 4.96 10.48 3.28
N TRP A 193 3.72 10.95 3.12
CA TRP A 193 3.15 11.33 1.82
C TRP A 193 3.97 12.43 1.10
N LYS A 194 4.56 13.36 1.84
CA LYS A 194 5.32 14.50 1.30
C LYS A 194 6.63 14.03 0.68
N ASP A 195 7.32 13.10 1.34
CA ASP A 195 8.57 12.52 0.82
C ASP A 195 8.34 11.81 -0.51
N VAL A 196 7.32 10.94 -0.59
CA VAL A 196 7.00 10.24 -1.85
C VAL A 196 6.50 11.20 -2.93
N TRP A 197 5.73 12.23 -2.56
CA TRP A 197 5.31 13.27 -3.50
C TRP A 197 6.51 14.05 -4.08
N ASP A 198 7.44 14.43 -3.24
CA ASP A 198 8.66 15.11 -3.68
C ASP A 198 9.52 14.24 -4.61
N ILE A 199 9.55 12.92 -4.36
CA ILE A 199 10.21 11.96 -5.26
C ILE A 199 9.45 11.85 -6.58
N VAL A 200 8.14 11.68 -6.57
CA VAL A 200 7.28 11.61 -7.77
C VAL A 200 7.49 12.85 -8.65
N ARG A 201 7.49 14.04 -8.04
CA ARG A 201 7.78 15.29 -8.76
C ARG A 201 9.17 15.31 -9.38
N ALA A 202 10.19 14.84 -8.64
CA ALA A 202 11.57 14.81 -9.12
C ALA A 202 11.80 13.75 -10.21
N VAL A 203 11.02 12.65 -10.21
CA VAL A 203 11.02 11.65 -11.30
C VAL A 203 10.59 12.27 -12.62
N ASP A 204 9.64 13.20 -12.60
CA ASP A 204 9.20 14.00 -13.76
C ASP A 204 8.77 13.11 -14.94
N ARG A 205 7.78 12.25 -14.71
CA ARG A 205 7.10 11.42 -15.72
C ARG A 205 5.60 11.46 -15.53
N ASP A 206 4.84 11.42 -16.62
CA ASP A 206 3.39 11.51 -16.58
C ASP A 206 2.76 10.23 -15.97
N ASN A 207 3.42 9.09 -16.15
CA ASN A 207 2.94 7.78 -15.74
C ASN A 207 3.38 7.34 -14.33
N ILE A 208 3.89 8.23 -13.51
CA ILE A 208 4.10 8.01 -12.07
C ILE A 208 3.15 8.89 -11.27
N GLY A 209 2.58 8.31 -10.21
CA GLY A 209 1.70 8.98 -9.26
C GLY A 209 1.75 8.28 -7.90
N LEU A 210 0.81 8.60 -7.03
CA LEU A 210 0.77 8.13 -5.66
C LEU A 210 -0.25 7.01 -5.47
N CYS A 211 0.16 5.99 -4.74
CA CYS A 211 -0.70 5.16 -3.92
C CYS A 211 -0.70 5.78 -2.53
N LEU A 212 -1.81 6.38 -2.11
CA LEU A 212 -1.98 6.88 -0.74
C LEU A 212 -2.67 5.80 0.10
N ASP A 213 -2.31 5.72 1.37
CA ASP A 213 -2.91 4.78 2.33
C ASP A 213 -3.21 5.51 3.64
N THR A 214 -4.41 5.30 4.19
CA THR A 214 -4.84 5.92 5.43
C THR A 214 -3.99 5.49 6.63
N PHE A 215 -3.60 4.19 6.68
CA PHE A 215 -2.71 3.68 7.72
C PHE A 215 -1.31 4.26 7.57
N GLN A 216 -0.73 4.23 6.38
CA GLN A 216 0.64 4.73 6.16
C GLN A 216 0.75 6.22 6.50
N SER A 217 -0.26 7.01 6.13
CA SER A 217 -0.26 8.45 6.43
C SER A 217 -0.49 8.73 7.91
N ALA A 218 -1.56 8.21 8.50
CA ALA A 218 -1.88 8.46 9.89
C ALA A 218 -0.93 7.73 10.87
N GLY A 219 -0.52 6.50 10.54
CA GLY A 219 0.43 5.73 11.33
C GLY A 219 1.86 6.28 11.27
N GLY A 220 2.22 6.99 10.19
CA GLY A 220 3.53 7.63 10.05
C GLY A 220 3.63 8.97 10.77
N GLU A 221 2.57 9.78 10.73
CA GLU A 221 2.60 11.17 11.19
C GLU A 221 1.84 11.41 12.52
N TRP A 222 1.04 10.46 12.98
CA TRP A 222 0.26 10.59 14.22
C TRP A 222 0.42 9.38 15.14
N GLY A 223 0.39 8.16 14.61
CA GLY A 223 0.44 6.91 15.37
C GLY A 223 1.86 6.45 15.72
N ASP A 224 2.00 5.77 16.87
CA ASP A 224 3.22 5.06 17.24
C ASP A 224 2.90 3.79 18.04
N PRO A 225 3.10 2.59 17.44
CA PRO A 225 2.81 1.33 18.13
C PRO A 225 3.77 1.00 19.27
N THR A 226 4.84 1.78 19.46
CA THR A 226 5.84 1.56 20.53
C THR A 226 5.58 2.33 21.81
N THR A 227 4.47 3.10 21.84
CA THR A 227 4.03 3.86 23.02
C THR A 227 2.73 3.29 23.58
N SER A 228 2.50 3.50 24.88
CA SER A 228 1.26 3.04 25.54
C SER A 228 0.04 3.83 25.10
N SER A 229 0.21 5.06 24.65
CA SER A 229 -0.86 5.89 24.11
C SER A 229 -1.20 5.54 22.67
N GLY A 230 -0.35 4.78 21.97
CA GLY A 230 -0.42 4.52 20.53
C GLY A 230 -0.07 5.73 19.68
N ARG A 231 0.45 6.82 20.25
CA ARG A 231 0.71 8.11 19.58
C ARG A 231 2.17 8.49 19.63
N ILE A 232 2.59 9.33 18.68
CA ILE A 232 3.91 9.95 18.70
C ILE A 232 4.01 10.86 19.92
N GLU A 233 4.99 10.63 20.79
CA GLU A 233 5.25 11.35 22.03
C GLU A 233 6.58 12.13 22.01
N ASP A 234 7.51 11.77 21.12
CA ASP A 234 8.88 12.29 21.13
C ASP A 234 8.98 13.76 20.67
N THR A 235 8.04 14.23 19.86
CA THR A 235 8.10 15.56 19.22
C THR A 235 7.04 16.54 19.72
N VAL A 236 6.05 16.07 20.47
CA VAL A 236 4.91 16.87 20.93
C VAL A 236 4.57 16.58 22.38
N THR A 237 4.12 17.59 23.09
CA THR A 237 3.84 17.50 24.53
C THR A 237 2.43 17.02 24.84
N ASN A 238 1.51 17.04 23.86
CA ASN A 238 0.13 16.64 24.06
C ASN A 238 -0.59 16.26 22.75
N GLU A 239 -1.67 15.49 22.89
CA GLU A 239 -2.48 14.99 21.78
C GLU A 239 -3.08 16.10 20.90
N LYS A 240 -3.46 17.22 21.49
CA LYS A 240 -4.07 18.34 20.76
C LYS A 240 -3.08 18.93 19.76
N GLU A 241 -1.83 19.14 20.19
CA GLU A 241 -0.78 19.66 19.34
C GLU A 241 -0.46 18.69 18.20
N LEU A 242 -0.32 17.39 18.52
CA LEU A 242 -0.11 16.34 17.51
C LEU A 242 -1.23 16.32 16.48
N SER A 243 -2.50 16.40 16.94
CA SER A 243 -3.66 16.42 16.04
C SER A 243 -3.66 17.67 15.14
N GLN A 244 -3.30 18.84 15.68
CA GLN A 244 -3.18 20.07 14.89
C GLN A 244 -2.08 19.98 13.84
N MET A 245 -0.93 19.36 14.17
CA MET A 245 0.16 19.14 13.21
C MET A 245 -0.30 18.20 12.08
N PHE A 246 -0.97 17.12 12.43
CA PHE A 246 -1.51 16.18 11.44
C PHE A 246 -2.59 16.82 10.55
N GLU A 247 -3.51 17.57 11.12
CA GLU A 247 -4.52 18.34 10.36
C GLU A 247 -3.86 19.33 9.39
N ALA A 248 -2.79 20.00 9.81
CA ALA A 248 -2.04 20.93 8.95
C ALA A 248 -1.35 20.18 7.81
N SER A 249 -0.75 19.00 8.07
CA SER A 249 -0.17 18.13 7.03
C SER A 249 -1.23 17.69 6.02
N MET A 250 -2.41 17.28 6.47
CA MET A 250 -3.50 16.87 5.60
C MET A 250 -4.08 18.05 4.79
N ALA A 251 -4.10 19.25 5.36
CA ALA A 251 -4.47 20.45 4.62
C ALA A 251 -3.44 20.79 3.53
N GLU A 252 -2.14 20.62 3.81
CA GLU A 252 -1.07 20.77 2.80
C GLU A 252 -1.20 19.74 1.69
N LEU A 253 -1.47 18.46 2.00
CA LEU A 253 -1.76 17.42 1.02
C LEU A 253 -2.87 17.84 0.07
N ALA A 254 -4.01 18.24 0.64
CA ALA A 254 -5.19 18.65 -0.12
C ALA A 254 -4.93 19.85 -1.06
N ALA A 255 -4.04 20.76 -0.66
CA ALA A 255 -3.69 21.95 -1.43
C ALA A 255 -2.59 21.72 -2.48
N THR A 256 -1.80 20.64 -2.31
CA THR A 256 -0.55 20.47 -3.07
C THR A 256 -0.64 19.39 -4.14
N ILE A 257 -1.35 18.29 -3.88
CA ILE A 257 -1.35 17.13 -4.78
C ILE A 257 -2.45 17.27 -5.84
N PRO A 258 -2.10 17.30 -7.15
CA PRO A 258 -3.08 17.27 -8.21
C PRO A 258 -3.85 15.93 -8.21
N PRO A 259 -5.19 15.92 -8.37
CA PRO A 259 -5.99 14.71 -8.28
C PRO A 259 -5.60 13.64 -9.30
N GLU A 260 -5.08 14.01 -10.47
CA GLU A 260 -4.61 13.09 -11.51
C GLU A 260 -3.30 12.37 -11.14
N LYS A 261 -2.59 12.84 -10.11
CA LYS A 261 -1.40 12.19 -9.56
C LYS A 261 -1.71 11.26 -8.38
N ILE A 262 -2.95 11.19 -7.95
CA ILE A 262 -3.43 10.16 -7.00
C ILE A 262 -4.03 9.04 -7.84
N TYR A 263 -3.48 7.84 -7.73
CA TYR A 263 -3.97 6.69 -8.51
C TYR A 263 -4.96 5.84 -7.74
N LEU A 264 -4.79 5.74 -6.41
CA LEU A 264 -5.75 5.14 -5.50
C LEU A 264 -5.55 5.63 -4.07
N LEU A 265 -6.56 5.40 -3.23
CA LEU A 265 -6.47 5.52 -1.78
C LEU A 265 -6.75 4.14 -1.16
N GLN A 266 -5.75 3.55 -0.52
CA GLN A 266 -5.92 2.37 0.33
C GLN A 266 -6.48 2.77 1.69
N ILE A 267 -7.32 1.89 2.26
CA ILE A 267 -8.09 2.19 3.46
C ILE A 267 -7.96 1.07 4.46
N SER A 268 -7.46 1.41 5.61
CA SER A 268 -7.49 0.66 6.85
C SER A 268 -7.33 1.59 8.03
N ASP A 269 -7.50 1.05 9.23
CA ASP A 269 -7.21 1.70 10.50
C ASP A 269 -6.06 0.94 11.20
N ALA A 270 -5.79 1.23 12.46
CA ALA A 270 -4.88 0.45 13.28
C ALA A 270 -5.38 0.28 14.70
N TYR A 271 -5.11 -0.90 15.28
CA TYR A 271 -5.28 -1.11 16.72
C TYR A 271 -4.12 -0.52 17.51
N ILE A 272 -4.39 -0.04 18.73
CA ILE A 272 -3.36 0.01 19.77
C ILE A 272 -3.05 -1.46 20.14
N PRO A 273 -1.78 -1.90 20.04
CA PRO A 273 -1.45 -3.27 20.43
C PRO A 273 -1.80 -3.53 21.90
N LEU A 274 -2.50 -4.64 22.17
CA LEU A 274 -2.95 -5.02 23.49
C LEU A 274 -2.36 -6.37 23.92
N ASP A 275 -2.31 -6.62 25.23
CA ASP A 275 -2.05 -7.95 25.78
C ASP A 275 -3.34 -8.78 25.86
N GLY A 276 -3.22 -10.06 26.31
CA GLY A 276 -4.38 -10.95 26.46
C GLY A 276 -5.38 -10.52 27.54
N GLU A 277 -5.10 -9.46 28.28
CA GLU A 277 -5.99 -8.88 29.32
C GLU A 277 -6.58 -7.52 28.86
N GLY A 278 -6.34 -7.13 27.62
CA GLY A 278 -6.86 -5.89 27.02
C GLY A 278 -6.12 -4.62 27.45
N ARG A 279 -4.91 -4.73 27.99
CA ARG A 279 -4.08 -3.57 28.37
C ARG A 279 -3.13 -3.20 27.25
N PRO A 280 -2.79 -1.91 27.06
CA PRO A 280 -1.79 -1.49 26.08
C PRO A 280 -0.47 -2.27 26.25
N ARG A 281 -0.03 -2.90 25.17
CA ARG A 281 1.23 -3.63 25.06
C ARG A 281 2.03 -3.07 23.88
N PRO A 282 2.78 -1.99 24.08
CA PRO A 282 3.59 -1.41 23.02
C PRO A 282 4.47 -2.44 22.33
N LEU A 283 4.60 -2.33 21.02
CA LEU A 283 5.54 -3.16 20.27
C LEU A 283 6.98 -2.83 20.66
N GLU A 284 7.84 -3.82 20.63
CA GLU A 284 9.24 -3.67 20.92
C GLU A 284 9.88 -2.64 19.99
N LYS A 285 10.66 -1.69 20.56
CA LYS A 285 11.43 -0.71 19.80
C LYS A 285 12.56 -1.41 19.04
N GLY A 286 12.81 -0.93 17.82
CA GLY A 286 13.84 -1.50 16.96
C GLY A 286 13.32 -2.61 16.03
N VAL A 287 14.26 -3.13 15.23
CA VAL A 287 13.99 -4.18 14.24
C VAL A 287 13.97 -5.55 14.94
N VAL A 288 12.91 -6.32 14.71
CA VAL A 288 12.76 -7.70 15.18
C VAL A 288 12.49 -8.57 13.96
N ASP A 289 13.24 -9.64 13.80
CA ASP A 289 13.17 -10.55 12.65
C ASP A 289 13.18 -9.82 11.30
N GLY A 290 14.04 -8.78 11.20
CA GLY A 290 14.20 -7.97 10.01
C GLY A 290 13.11 -6.90 9.78
N THR A 291 12.12 -6.80 10.67
CA THR A 291 10.97 -5.88 10.47
C THR A 291 10.93 -4.78 11.53
N ALA A 292 10.81 -3.54 11.09
CA ALA A 292 10.65 -2.37 11.96
C ALA A 292 9.30 -2.41 12.71
N PRO A 293 9.15 -1.70 13.85
CA PRO A 293 7.89 -1.72 14.63
C PRO A 293 6.64 -1.36 13.82
N ARG A 294 6.71 -0.31 12.99
CA ARG A 294 5.58 0.09 12.12
C ARG A 294 5.29 -0.94 11.03
N GLY A 295 6.30 -1.66 10.52
CA GLY A 295 6.11 -2.79 9.60
C GLY A 295 5.35 -3.94 10.27
N ARG A 296 5.74 -4.34 11.49
CA ARG A 296 5.01 -5.36 12.27
C ARG A 296 3.58 -4.91 12.59
N TRP A 297 3.40 -3.63 12.91
CA TRP A 297 2.09 -3.05 13.12
C TRP A 297 1.23 -3.12 11.86
N SER A 298 1.81 -2.81 10.69
CA SER A 298 1.14 -2.93 9.40
C SER A 298 0.70 -4.36 9.09
N HIS A 299 1.48 -5.36 9.46
CA HIS A 299 1.23 -6.74 9.05
C HIS A 299 0.15 -7.45 9.89
N ASP A 300 -0.11 -7.00 11.16
CA ASP A 300 -0.94 -7.77 12.08
C ASP A 300 -2.04 -6.96 12.78
N TYR A 301 -2.00 -5.63 12.72
CA TYR A 301 -2.84 -4.77 13.56
C TYR A 301 -3.69 -3.76 12.76
N ARG A 302 -4.02 -4.06 11.51
CA ARG A 302 -4.79 -3.18 10.64
C ARG A 302 -6.23 -3.67 10.47
N PRO A 303 -7.20 -3.20 11.29
CA PRO A 303 -8.61 -3.50 11.08
C PRO A 303 -9.23 -2.68 9.95
N MET A 304 -10.44 -3.07 9.56
CA MET A 304 -11.29 -2.20 8.75
C MET A 304 -11.69 -0.93 9.53
N PRO A 305 -12.03 0.16 8.84
CA PRO A 305 -12.54 1.37 9.50
C PRO A 305 -13.68 1.05 10.47
N TYR A 306 -13.63 1.67 11.66
CA TYR A 306 -14.65 1.56 12.70
C TYR A 306 -14.74 0.19 13.40
N ASP A 307 -13.79 -0.70 13.20
CA ASP A 307 -13.71 -2.00 13.91
C ASP A 307 -12.62 -1.97 15.01
N GLY A 308 -12.67 -0.97 15.87
CA GLY A 308 -11.77 -0.85 17.03
C GLY A 308 -10.43 -0.16 16.76
N GLY A 309 -10.18 0.32 15.54
CA GLY A 309 -9.04 1.17 15.23
C GLY A 309 -9.17 2.56 15.83
N TYR A 310 -8.05 3.31 15.88
CA TYR A 310 -7.98 4.60 16.60
C TYR A 310 -7.29 5.71 15.81
N LEU A 311 -6.77 5.44 14.64
CA LEU A 311 -6.07 6.43 13.83
C LEU A 311 -7.05 7.48 13.27
N PRO A 312 -6.62 8.74 13.07
CA PRO A 312 -7.44 9.80 12.47
C PRO A 312 -7.57 9.62 10.94
N ILE A 313 -8.02 8.43 10.48
CA ILE A 313 -8.08 8.06 9.06
C ILE A 313 -9.04 8.94 8.25
N GLU A 314 -10.11 9.47 8.86
CA GLU A 314 -11.05 10.36 8.18
C GLU A 314 -10.37 11.67 7.73
N ALA A 315 -9.34 12.15 8.45
CA ALA A 315 -8.58 13.32 8.03
C ALA A 315 -7.85 13.08 6.70
N VAL A 316 -7.29 11.87 6.51
CA VAL A 316 -6.65 11.47 5.24
C VAL A 316 -7.67 11.40 4.11
N GLY A 317 -8.77 10.67 4.32
CA GLY A 317 -9.84 10.53 3.33
C GLY A 317 -10.44 11.88 2.91
N ASN A 318 -10.67 12.76 3.89
CA ASN A 318 -11.15 14.12 3.65
C ASN A 318 -10.16 14.95 2.82
N ALA A 319 -8.87 14.87 3.15
CA ALA A 319 -7.82 15.56 2.40
C ALA A 319 -7.76 15.08 0.93
N VAL A 320 -7.76 13.77 0.71
CA VAL A 320 -7.76 13.16 -0.63
C VAL A 320 -9.00 13.59 -1.42
N LEU A 321 -10.19 13.57 -0.82
CA LEU A 321 -11.42 14.01 -1.50
C LEU A 321 -11.42 15.52 -1.80
N LYS A 322 -10.77 16.34 -0.97
CA LYS A 322 -10.61 17.80 -1.18
C LYS A 322 -9.69 18.13 -2.35
N THR A 323 -8.75 17.26 -2.73
CA THR A 323 -7.97 17.45 -3.98
C THR A 323 -8.86 17.41 -5.23
N GLY A 324 -10.06 16.82 -5.14
CA GLY A 324 -10.93 16.51 -6.27
C GLY A 324 -10.81 15.07 -6.75
N PHE A 325 -9.96 14.25 -6.16
CA PHE A 325 -9.83 12.83 -6.51
C PHE A 325 -11.15 12.07 -6.31
N ARG A 326 -11.53 11.25 -7.30
CA ARG A 326 -12.73 10.41 -7.32
C ARG A 326 -12.46 9.06 -7.96
N GLY A 327 -11.18 8.63 -7.96
CA GLY A 327 -10.76 7.32 -8.44
C GLY A 327 -10.98 6.22 -7.39
N TRP A 328 -10.18 5.17 -7.48
CA TRP A 328 -10.33 3.96 -6.69
C TRP A 328 -10.06 4.17 -5.20
N PHE A 329 -10.99 3.70 -4.37
CA PHE A 329 -10.82 3.50 -2.94
C PHE A 329 -10.71 2.00 -2.71
N SER A 330 -9.60 1.56 -2.10
CA SER A 330 -9.24 0.16 -1.97
C SER A 330 -9.11 -0.25 -0.51
N VAL A 331 -9.67 -1.38 -0.16
CA VAL A 331 -9.50 -1.94 1.19
C VAL A 331 -8.18 -2.68 1.27
N GLU A 332 -7.33 -2.31 2.23
CA GLU A 332 -6.08 -3.02 2.52
C GLU A 332 -5.92 -3.17 4.04
N ILE A 333 -6.45 -4.26 4.58
CA ILE A 333 -6.51 -4.56 6.03
C ILE A 333 -5.77 -5.83 6.36
N PHE A 334 -5.03 -5.83 7.48
CA PHE A 334 -4.31 -6.99 8.00
C PHE A 334 -4.74 -7.19 9.46
N ASP A 335 -5.94 -7.75 9.64
CA ASP A 335 -6.63 -7.82 10.93
C ASP A 335 -6.25 -9.09 11.70
N GLY A 336 -5.15 -9.02 12.42
CA GLY A 336 -4.75 -10.03 13.40
C GLY A 336 -5.36 -9.85 14.78
N GLY A 337 -6.31 -8.90 14.93
CA GLY A 337 -6.84 -8.51 16.24
C GLY A 337 -5.92 -7.54 16.98
N ALA A 338 -6.44 -6.94 18.04
CA ALA A 338 -5.67 -5.98 18.83
C ALA A 338 -4.50 -6.65 19.61
N ASP A 339 -4.54 -7.95 19.82
CA ASP A 339 -3.45 -8.71 20.45
C ASP A 339 -2.47 -9.35 19.44
N GLY A 340 -2.71 -9.20 18.13
CA GLY A 340 -1.87 -9.71 17.05
C GLY A 340 -1.81 -11.25 16.96
N ARG A 341 -2.78 -11.96 17.55
CA ARG A 341 -2.80 -13.44 17.60
C ARG A 341 -3.56 -14.10 16.47
N GLY A 342 -4.18 -13.31 15.64
CA GLY A 342 -5.09 -13.73 14.59
C GLY A 342 -6.56 -13.57 15.00
N LYS A 343 -7.38 -13.31 14.02
CA LYS A 343 -8.83 -13.15 14.15
C LYS A 343 -9.50 -14.08 13.15
N GLU A 344 -10.32 -14.99 13.65
CA GLU A 344 -11.11 -15.85 12.78
C GLU A 344 -12.36 -15.12 12.30
N TYR A 345 -12.69 -15.31 11.02
CA TYR A 345 -13.91 -14.78 10.43
C TYR A 345 -14.36 -15.62 9.21
N GLU A 346 -15.64 -15.55 8.90
CA GLU A 346 -16.17 -16.11 7.68
C GLU A 346 -15.85 -15.14 6.50
N LEU A 347 -15.26 -15.65 5.43
CA LEU A 347 -14.68 -14.85 4.37
C LEU A 347 -15.67 -13.90 3.68
N LYS A 348 -16.89 -14.38 3.40
CA LYS A 348 -17.92 -13.58 2.71
C LYS A 348 -18.49 -12.51 3.63
N GLU A 349 -18.68 -12.84 4.90
CA GLU A 349 -19.14 -11.89 5.92
C GLU A 349 -18.09 -10.79 6.10
N PHE A 350 -16.82 -11.16 6.21
CA PHE A 350 -15.74 -10.21 6.35
C PHE A 350 -15.64 -9.27 5.15
N ALA A 351 -15.71 -9.80 3.91
CA ALA A 351 -15.72 -8.98 2.70
C ALA A 351 -16.92 -8.02 2.66
N GLY A 352 -18.11 -8.49 3.06
CA GLY A 352 -19.32 -7.66 3.16
C GLY A 352 -19.20 -6.55 4.20
N ASN A 353 -18.65 -6.86 5.37
CA ASN A 353 -18.40 -5.89 6.44
C ASN A 353 -17.36 -4.83 6.01
N ALA A 354 -16.28 -5.25 5.34
CA ALA A 354 -15.29 -4.33 4.79
C ALA A 354 -15.89 -3.37 3.74
N LYS A 355 -16.79 -3.89 2.88
CA LYS A 355 -17.51 -3.06 1.92
C LYS A 355 -18.34 -1.99 2.61
N ASN A 356 -19.14 -2.38 3.61
CA ASN A 356 -19.97 -1.46 4.39
C ASN A 356 -19.11 -0.43 5.14
N ALA A 357 -17.97 -0.85 5.69
CA ALA A 357 -17.05 0.03 6.42
C ALA A 357 -16.45 1.10 5.50
N VAL A 358 -16.01 0.74 4.28
CA VAL A 358 -15.45 1.71 3.33
C VAL A 358 -16.51 2.65 2.76
N GLU A 359 -17.73 2.18 2.52
CA GLU A 359 -18.84 3.06 2.09
C GLU A 359 -19.15 4.09 3.18
N LYS A 360 -19.26 3.67 4.43
CA LYS A 360 -19.42 4.57 5.59
C LYS A 360 -18.26 5.56 5.71
N PHE A 361 -17.01 5.09 5.50
CA PHE A 361 -15.82 5.96 5.52
C PHE A 361 -15.92 7.06 4.47
N ILE A 362 -16.30 6.71 3.23
CA ILE A 362 -16.47 7.68 2.16
C ILE A 362 -17.56 8.71 2.50
N GLU A 363 -18.71 8.25 3.00
CA GLU A 363 -19.82 9.15 3.42
C GLU A 363 -19.35 10.15 4.47
N ARG A 364 -18.55 9.71 5.45
CA ARG A 364 -18.03 10.60 6.51
C ARG A 364 -16.94 11.55 6.04
N CYS A 365 -16.19 11.19 5.02
CA CYS A 365 -15.13 12.02 4.44
C CYS A 365 -15.65 13.02 3.39
N LEU A 366 -16.87 12.83 2.86
CA LEU A 366 -17.45 13.76 1.90
C LEU A 366 -17.84 15.06 2.63
N PRO A 367 -17.58 16.24 2.02
CA PRO A 367 -18.06 17.50 2.59
C PRO A 367 -19.58 17.51 2.65
N ALA A 368 -20.12 17.98 3.76
CA ALA A 368 -21.55 18.12 4.01
C ALA A 368 -22.22 19.08 3.00
#